data_c80670cc9c889ebd6e00a88e4c78b49a
#
_entry.id   c80670cc9c889ebd6e00a88e4c78b49a
#
_cell.length_a   1.000
_cell.length_b   1.000
_cell.length_c   1.000
_cell.angle_alpha   90.00
_cell.angle_beta   90.00
_cell.angle_gamma   90.00
#
_symmetry.space_group_name_H-M   'P 1'
#
loop_
_entity.id
_entity.type
_entity.pdbx_description
1 polymer ?
#
loop_
_entity_poly.entity_id
_entity_poly.type
_entity_poly.pdbx_seq_one_letter_code
_entity_poly.pdbx_strand_id
1 'polypeptide(L)'
;MAYQLIAVDMDGTLLNSKKEITPRTAAAVTQALARGYHVVMATGRCYRQIAPYMRRFPAMRYAITSSGAAVADCMENRIISSQNIAADTAAGVMRAFVGLDGFPIIFSNGEALYRPELLNDPQRFGMDAYVDNFKANGTAAEEMERSFLATPYPVEKLDFYFTDAAERAKFLARVQGAPAWVVPCESAGVEVNATGVDKGSGLQALCRCLNIPVSAAIAIGDSENDCSMLRDAGLPLAMGNAIDDVKAASEYVMPDCDHDGVAEAIERFLLAQR
;
A
#
# COMPACT_ATOMS: atom_id res chain seq x y z
N MET A 1 27.94 -0.78 -2.31
CA MET A 1 27.31 -1.74 -1.39
C MET A 1 26.48 -2.71 -2.21
N ALA A 2 26.36 -3.97 -1.77
CA ALA A 2 25.47 -4.92 -2.43
C ALA A 2 24.04 -4.70 -1.93
N TYR A 3 23.06 -4.63 -2.83
CA TYR A 3 21.65 -4.57 -2.46
C TYR A 3 21.18 -5.95 -1.97
N GLN A 4 20.30 -5.95 -0.97
CA GLN A 4 19.80 -7.17 -0.33
C GLN A 4 18.27 -7.29 -0.42
N LEU A 5 17.59 -6.17 -0.67
CA LEU A 5 16.15 -6.06 -0.68
C LEU A 5 15.69 -5.18 -1.84
N ILE A 6 14.57 -5.53 -2.46
CA ILE A 6 13.82 -4.64 -3.34
C ILE A 6 12.37 -4.53 -2.84
N ALA A 7 11.95 -3.30 -2.54
CA ALA A 7 10.55 -2.95 -2.26
C ALA A 7 9.88 -2.52 -3.57
N VAL A 8 8.81 -3.20 -3.93
CA VAL A 8 8.11 -3.06 -5.20
C VAL A 8 6.68 -2.63 -4.92
N ASP A 9 6.27 -1.48 -5.43
CA ASP A 9 4.86 -1.12 -5.45
C ASP A 9 4.04 -2.12 -6.28
N MET A 10 2.74 -2.16 -6.09
CA MET A 10 1.88 -3.15 -6.77
C MET A 10 1.19 -2.58 -8.00
N ASP A 11 0.32 -1.60 -7.83
CA ASP A 11 -0.60 -1.15 -8.87
C ASP A 11 0.09 -0.16 -9.82
N GLY A 12 0.33 -0.56 -11.07
CA GLY A 12 1.12 0.24 -12.03
C GLY A 12 2.63 -0.01 -11.96
N THR A 13 3.08 -0.92 -11.08
CA THR A 13 4.48 -1.31 -10.91
C THR A 13 4.64 -2.83 -11.07
N LEU A 14 4.35 -3.64 -10.04
CA LEU A 14 4.41 -5.10 -10.12
C LEU A 14 3.30 -5.68 -11.01
N LEU A 15 2.13 -5.05 -10.97
CA LEU A 15 0.95 -5.42 -11.75
C LEU A 15 0.88 -4.56 -13.02
N ASN A 16 0.72 -5.21 -14.15
CA ASN A 16 0.51 -4.56 -15.44
C ASN A 16 -0.88 -3.87 -15.53
N SER A 17 -1.18 -3.26 -16.67
CA SER A 17 -2.48 -2.61 -16.94
C SER A 17 -3.68 -3.55 -16.84
N LYS A 18 -3.46 -4.87 -16.95
CA LYS A 18 -4.49 -5.92 -16.77
C LYS A 18 -4.56 -6.46 -15.35
N LYS A 19 -3.85 -5.85 -14.39
CA LYS A 19 -3.73 -6.30 -13.00
C LYS A 19 -3.11 -7.70 -12.86
N GLU A 20 -2.21 -8.06 -13.76
CA GLU A 20 -1.50 -9.34 -13.78
C GLU A 20 0.01 -9.13 -13.58
N ILE A 21 0.67 -10.13 -13.00
CA ILE A 21 2.14 -10.21 -12.97
C ILE A 21 2.58 -10.96 -14.21
N THR A 22 3.40 -10.33 -15.05
CA THR A 22 3.88 -10.95 -16.31
C THR A 22 4.75 -12.19 -16.04
N PRO A 23 4.87 -13.11 -17.00
CA PRO A 23 5.73 -14.30 -16.84
C PRO A 23 7.21 -13.97 -16.58
N ARG A 24 7.76 -12.93 -17.24
CA ARG A 24 9.15 -12.50 -17.04
C ARG A 24 9.35 -11.91 -15.64
N THR A 25 8.45 -11.04 -15.21
CA THR A 25 8.49 -10.48 -13.85
C THR A 25 8.38 -11.58 -12.80
N ALA A 26 7.48 -12.55 -12.99
CA ALA A 26 7.36 -13.68 -12.07
C ALA A 26 8.64 -14.53 -12.01
N ALA A 27 9.29 -14.76 -13.15
CA ALA A 27 10.56 -15.49 -13.21
C ALA A 27 11.69 -14.75 -12.50
N ALA A 28 11.83 -13.43 -12.72
CA ALA A 28 12.84 -12.59 -12.06
C ALA A 28 12.65 -12.56 -10.55
N VAL A 29 11.41 -12.37 -10.07
CA VAL A 29 11.07 -12.43 -8.64
C VAL A 29 11.46 -13.78 -8.04
N THR A 30 11.08 -14.88 -8.69
CA THR A 30 11.40 -16.25 -8.23
C THR A 30 12.90 -16.48 -8.15
N GLN A 31 13.67 -16.01 -9.14
CA GLN A 31 15.13 -16.15 -9.15
C GLN A 31 15.79 -15.32 -8.04
N ALA A 32 15.32 -14.09 -7.80
CA ALA A 32 15.84 -13.26 -6.73
C ALA A 32 15.62 -13.91 -5.36
N LEU A 33 14.40 -14.40 -5.11
CA LEU A 33 14.05 -15.12 -3.88
C LEU A 33 14.90 -16.38 -3.71
N ALA A 34 15.13 -17.17 -4.78
CA ALA A 34 15.96 -18.38 -4.76
C ALA A 34 17.44 -18.09 -4.46
N ARG A 35 17.93 -16.88 -4.76
CA ARG A 35 19.29 -16.42 -4.42
C ARG A 35 19.37 -15.79 -3.03
N GLY A 36 18.30 -15.78 -2.26
CA GLY A 36 18.26 -15.24 -0.90
C GLY A 36 18.03 -13.74 -0.78
N TYR A 37 17.72 -13.04 -1.89
CA TYR A 37 17.30 -11.65 -1.83
C TYR A 37 15.87 -11.52 -1.30
N HIS A 38 15.59 -10.42 -0.63
CA HIS A 38 14.24 -10.07 -0.23
C HIS A 38 13.54 -9.29 -1.35
N VAL A 39 12.50 -9.87 -1.93
CA VAL A 39 11.54 -9.14 -2.78
C VAL A 39 10.29 -8.91 -1.94
N VAL A 40 9.86 -7.65 -1.85
CA VAL A 40 8.83 -7.20 -0.90
C VAL A 40 7.79 -6.36 -1.63
N MET A 41 6.51 -6.69 -1.51
CA MET A 41 5.44 -5.83 -1.97
C MET A 41 5.28 -4.65 -0.99
N ALA A 42 5.18 -3.41 -1.49
CA ALA A 42 4.94 -2.20 -0.72
C ALA A 42 3.68 -1.50 -1.25
N THR A 43 2.55 -1.60 -0.54
CA THR A 43 1.23 -1.26 -1.09
C THR A 43 0.30 -0.59 -0.09
N GLY A 44 -0.68 0.17 -0.61
CA GLY A 44 -1.82 0.67 0.16
C GLY A 44 -2.82 -0.40 0.59
N ARG A 45 -2.77 -1.58 -0.02
CA ARG A 45 -3.64 -2.72 0.31
C ARG A 45 -3.29 -3.28 1.69
N CYS A 46 -4.28 -3.85 2.40
CA CYS A 46 -4.01 -4.60 3.62
C CYS A 46 -3.43 -5.98 3.33
N TYR A 47 -2.90 -6.63 4.37
CA TYR A 47 -2.26 -7.95 4.24
C TYR A 47 -3.19 -9.00 3.60
N ARG A 48 -4.46 -9.06 4.00
CA ARG A 48 -5.42 -10.02 3.45
C ARG A 48 -5.68 -9.80 1.95
N GLN A 49 -5.68 -8.55 1.50
CA GLN A 49 -5.88 -8.21 0.08
C GLN A 49 -4.72 -8.59 -0.83
N ILE A 50 -3.51 -8.75 -0.29
CA ILE A 50 -2.33 -9.20 -1.06
C ILE A 50 -2.13 -10.72 -1.03
N ALA A 51 -2.84 -11.45 -0.19
CA ALA A 51 -2.69 -12.89 -0.03
C ALA A 51 -2.77 -13.70 -1.35
N PRO A 52 -3.63 -13.36 -2.33
CA PRO A 52 -3.64 -14.04 -3.63
C PRO A 52 -2.30 -13.95 -4.38
N TYR A 53 -1.63 -12.80 -4.30
CA TYR A 53 -0.33 -12.57 -4.95
C TYR A 53 0.80 -13.25 -4.20
N MET A 54 0.76 -13.26 -2.86
CA MET A 54 1.74 -13.96 -2.02
C MET A 54 1.75 -15.47 -2.27
N ARG A 55 0.57 -16.08 -2.53
CA ARG A 55 0.48 -17.51 -2.87
C ARG A 55 1.23 -17.86 -4.15
N ARG A 56 1.42 -16.91 -5.08
CA ARG A 56 2.21 -17.11 -6.29
C ARG A 56 3.71 -17.20 -6.01
N PHE A 57 4.17 -16.60 -4.92
CA PHE A 57 5.57 -16.55 -4.52
C PHE A 57 5.76 -17.08 -3.08
N PRO A 58 5.72 -18.41 -2.86
CA PRO A 58 5.77 -18.98 -1.51
C PRO A 58 7.05 -18.63 -0.73
N ALA A 59 8.12 -18.26 -1.42
CA ALA A 59 9.37 -17.82 -0.81
C ALA A 59 9.40 -16.31 -0.48
N MET A 60 8.41 -15.53 -0.91
CA MET A 60 8.29 -14.12 -0.54
C MET A 60 7.74 -14.03 0.88
N ARG A 61 8.61 -13.67 1.83
CA ARG A 61 8.28 -13.74 3.25
C ARG A 61 7.66 -12.47 3.80
N TYR A 62 8.05 -11.30 3.29
CA TYR A 62 7.65 -10.04 3.89
C TYR A 62 6.85 -9.16 2.93
N ALA A 63 5.98 -8.34 3.50
CA ALA A 63 5.25 -7.31 2.77
C ALA A 63 5.08 -6.05 3.65
N ILE A 64 5.09 -4.89 3.00
CA ILE A 64 4.74 -3.60 3.58
C ILE A 64 3.32 -3.30 3.10
N THR A 65 2.37 -3.17 4.01
CA THR A 65 0.94 -3.06 3.73
C THR A 65 0.33 -1.83 4.38
N SER A 66 -0.92 -1.53 4.03
CA SER A 66 -1.67 -0.39 4.61
C SER A 66 -0.86 0.91 4.51
N SER A 67 -0.27 1.19 3.32
CA SER A 67 0.56 2.37 3.02
C SER A 67 1.75 2.55 3.98
N GLY A 68 2.32 1.45 4.47
CA GLY A 68 3.46 1.47 5.39
C GLY A 68 3.09 1.33 6.86
N ALA A 69 1.81 1.41 7.21
CA ALA A 69 1.35 1.26 8.58
C ALA A 69 1.62 -0.14 9.16
N ALA A 70 1.71 -1.16 8.31
CA ALA A 70 1.97 -2.52 8.76
C ALA A 70 3.07 -3.21 7.95
N VAL A 71 3.88 -4.01 8.64
CA VAL A 71 4.85 -4.95 8.05
C VAL A 71 4.40 -6.35 8.42
N ALA A 72 4.17 -7.19 7.41
CA ALA A 72 3.71 -8.55 7.57
C ALA A 72 4.85 -9.57 7.36
N ASP A 73 4.90 -10.60 8.18
CA ASP A 73 5.59 -11.86 7.91
C ASP A 73 4.57 -12.84 7.34
N CYS A 74 4.63 -13.05 6.04
CA CYS A 74 3.63 -13.81 5.30
C CYS A 74 3.78 -15.34 5.51
N MET A 75 4.96 -15.80 5.90
CA MET A 75 5.18 -17.21 6.27
C MET A 75 4.62 -17.53 7.66
N GLU A 76 4.76 -16.59 8.60
CA GLU A 76 4.21 -16.71 9.95
C GLU A 76 2.74 -16.26 10.05
N ASN A 77 2.20 -15.75 8.94
CA ASN A 77 0.83 -15.21 8.85
C ASN A 77 0.50 -14.21 9.98
N ARG A 78 1.39 -13.24 10.20
CA ARG A 78 1.23 -12.23 11.26
C ARG A 78 1.84 -10.88 10.89
N ILE A 79 1.29 -9.83 11.48
CA ILE A 79 1.91 -8.50 11.48
C ILE A 79 3.08 -8.50 12.49
N ILE A 80 4.27 -8.13 12.03
CA ILE A 80 5.50 -8.08 12.84
C ILE A 80 5.87 -6.67 13.29
N SER A 81 5.31 -5.65 12.63
CA SER A 81 5.44 -4.24 13.03
C SER A 81 4.20 -3.50 12.58
N SER A 82 3.66 -2.62 13.41
CA SER A 82 2.57 -1.72 13.03
C SER A 82 2.73 -0.35 13.67
N GLN A 83 2.30 0.68 12.94
CA GLN A 83 2.24 2.07 13.38
C GLN A 83 0.81 2.56 13.18
N ASN A 84 -0.01 2.41 14.20
CA ASN A 84 -1.44 2.61 14.11
C ASN A 84 -1.85 4.05 14.45
N ILE A 85 -2.94 4.51 13.84
CA ILE A 85 -3.68 5.67 14.31
C ILE A 85 -4.28 5.31 15.68
N ALA A 86 -4.06 6.16 16.68
CA ALA A 86 -4.63 5.94 18.01
C ALA A 86 -6.16 5.92 17.98
N ALA A 87 -6.78 5.11 18.85
CA ALA A 87 -8.22 4.88 18.87
C ALA A 87 -9.04 6.18 18.90
N ASP A 88 -8.68 7.13 19.77
CA ASP A 88 -9.40 8.40 19.90
C ASP A 88 -9.27 9.28 18.64
N THR A 89 -8.09 9.30 18.01
CA THR A 89 -7.86 10.00 16.75
C THR A 89 -8.68 9.38 15.62
N ALA A 90 -8.64 8.05 15.48
CA ALA A 90 -9.39 7.32 14.46
C ALA A 90 -10.91 7.51 14.64
N ALA A 91 -11.40 7.48 15.89
CA ALA A 91 -12.79 7.78 16.21
C ALA A 91 -13.16 9.24 15.89
N GLY A 92 -12.25 10.19 16.12
CA GLY A 92 -12.44 11.60 15.76
C GLY A 92 -12.60 11.77 14.25
N VAL A 93 -11.72 11.13 13.47
CA VAL A 93 -11.79 11.12 11.99
C VAL A 93 -13.08 10.45 11.50
N MET A 94 -13.44 9.29 12.06
CA MET A 94 -14.70 8.62 11.69
C MET A 94 -15.93 9.45 12.05
N ARG A 95 -15.96 10.16 13.20
CA ARG A 95 -17.05 11.11 13.53
C ARG A 95 -17.16 12.23 12.51
N ALA A 96 -16.04 12.73 12.00
CA ALA A 96 -16.04 13.76 10.95
C ALA A 96 -16.65 13.27 9.63
N PHE A 97 -16.58 11.98 9.36
CA PHE A 97 -17.20 11.34 8.19
C PHE A 97 -18.72 11.19 8.33
N VAL A 98 -19.24 10.95 9.53
CA VAL A 98 -20.68 10.68 9.75
C VAL A 98 -21.56 11.75 9.10
N GLY A 99 -22.55 11.28 8.32
CA GLY A 99 -23.50 12.15 7.60
C GLY A 99 -22.98 12.69 6.26
N LEU A 100 -21.80 12.25 5.81
CA LEU A 100 -21.31 12.48 4.46
C LEU A 100 -21.65 11.30 3.55
N ASP A 101 -21.75 11.58 2.25
CA ASP A 101 -22.03 10.56 1.24
C ASP A 101 -20.69 9.96 0.75
N GLY A 102 -20.36 8.78 1.25
CA GLY A 102 -19.08 8.15 0.97
C GLY A 102 -19.00 6.67 1.36
N PHE A 103 -17.89 6.07 0.98
CA PHE A 103 -17.50 4.69 1.26
C PHE A 103 -16.30 4.69 2.23
N PRO A 104 -16.50 4.47 3.54
CA PRO A 104 -15.42 4.36 4.50
C PRO A 104 -14.87 2.93 4.55
N ILE A 105 -13.56 2.80 4.78
CA ILE A 105 -12.88 1.52 4.98
C ILE A 105 -12.00 1.66 6.23
N ILE A 106 -12.04 0.65 7.10
CA ILE A 106 -11.16 0.55 8.27
C ILE A 106 -10.13 -0.56 8.01
N PHE A 107 -8.85 -0.22 8.05
CA PHE A 107 -7.76 -1.20 7.97
C PHE A 107 -7.25 -1.49 9.38
N SER A 108 -7.35 -2.75 9.79
CA SER A 108 -6.94 -3.19 11.14
C SER A 108 -6.55 -4.65 11.15
N ASN A 109 -5.45 -4.99 11.82
CA ASN A 109 -4.92 -6.34 11.93
C ASN A 109 -4.76 -7.07 10.57
N GLY A 110 -4.35 -6.31 9.55
CA GLY A 110 -4.15 -6.82 8.19
C GLY A 110 -5.45 -7.07 7.41
N GLU A 111 -6.60 -6.64 7.91
CA GLU A 111 -7.91 -6.74 7.27
C GLU A 111 -8.44 -5.38 6.83
N ALA A 112 -9.30 -5.35 5.82
CA ALA A 112 -10.06 -4.18 5.40
C ALA A 112 -11.55 -4.41 5.68
N LEU A 113 -12.10 -3.69 6.65
CA LEU A 113 -13.51 -3.73 7.01
C LEU A 113 -14.28 -2.71 6.18
N TYR A 114 -15.44 -3.11 5.67
CA TYR A 114 -16.30 -2.24 4.85
C TYR A 114 -17.79 -2.61 5.01
N ARG A 115 -18.68 -1.67 4.71
CA ARG A 115 -20.14 -1.96 4.67
C ARG A 115 -20.50 -2.63 3.34
N PRO A 116 -21.05 -3.87 3.35
CA PRO A 116 -21.30 -4.63 2.14
C PRO A 116 -22.31 -3.97 1.17
N GLU A 117 -23.26 -3.21 1.66
CA GLU A 117 -24.25 -2.53 0.84
C GLU A 117 -23.66 -1.47 -0.09
N LEU A 118 -22.49 -0.90 0.26
CA LEU A 118 -21.82 0.09 -0.57
C LEU A 118 -21.23 -0.51 -1.86
N LEU A 119 -21.00 -1.82 -1.90
CA LEU A 119 -20.59 -2.53 -3.10
C LEU A 119 -21.71 -2.80 -4.10
N ASN A 120 -22.95 -2.41 -3.79
CA ASN A 120 -24.08 -2.54 -4.73
C ASN A 120 -24.02 -1.46 -5.85
N ASP A 121 -23.38 -0.33 -5.58
CA ASP A 121 -23.14 0.75 -6.55
C ASP A 121 -21.71 1.31 -6.41
N PRO A 122 -20.68 0.52 -6.76
CA PRO A 122 -19.29 0.90 -6.57
C PRO A 122 -18.86 2.07 -7.47
N GLN A 123 -19.49 2.24 -8.64
CA GLN A 123 -19.21 3.32 -9.59
C GLN A 123 -19.44 4.68 -8.95
N ARG A 124 -20.44 4.77 -8.09
CA ARG A 124 -20.76 5.99 -7.34
C ARG A 124 -19.57 6.53 -6.55
N PHE A 125 -18.65 5.66 -6.14
CA PHE A 125 -17.49 5.96 -5.31
C PHE A 125 -16.16 5.80 -6.06
N GLY A 126 -16.19 5.51 -7.37
CA GLY A 126 -14.98 5.21 -8.15
C GLY A 126 -14.29 3.90 -7.75
N MET A 127 -15.05 2.95 -7.17
CA MET A 127 -14.52 1.72 -6.57
C MET A 127 -14.62 0.48 -7.48
N ASP A 128 -15.02 0.63 -8.76
CA ASP A 128 -15.22 -0.49 -9.69
C ASP A 128 -14.03 -1.44 -9.78
N ALA A 129 -12.84 -0.90 -9.89
CA ALA A 129 -11.62 -1.68 -10.03
C ALA A 129 -11.27 -2.51 -8.78
N TYR A 130 -11.87 -2.20 -7.63
CA TYR A 130 -11.54 -2.81 -6.34
C TYR A 130 -12.59 -3.78 -5.82
N VAL A 131 -13.81 -3.80 -6.41
CA VAL A 131 -14.97 -4.58 -5.94
C VAL A 131 -14.65 -6.05 -5.74
N ASP A 132 -14.05 -6.69 -6.76
CA ASP A 132 -13.76 -8.12 -6.69
C ASP A 132 -12.73 -8.44 -5.59
N ASN A 133 -11.77 -7.54 -5.38
CA ASN A 133 -10.80 -7.70 -4.30
C ASN A 133 -11.46 -7.55 -2.93
N PHE A 134 -12.34 -6.55 -2.74
CA PHE A 134 -13.09 -6.39 -1.48
C PHE A 134 -14.01 -7.57 -1.21
N LYS A 135 -14.76 -8.05 -2.20
CA LYS A 135 -15.63 -9.23 -2.05
C LYS A 135 -14.86 -10.50 -1.69
N ALA A 136 -13.68 -10.68 -2.28
CA ALA A 136 -12.87 -11.87 -2.08
C ALA A 136 -11.99 -11.83 -0.81
N ASN A 137 -11.50 -10.67 -0.43
CA ASN A 137 -10.43 -10.52 0.56
C ASN A 137 -10.72 -9.45 1.64
N GLY A 138 -11.80 -8.71 1.55
CA GLY A 138 -12.24 -7.78 2.58
C GLY A 138 -13.14 -8.47 3.62
N THR A 139 -13.41 -7.79 4.71
CA THR A 139 -14.30 -8.24 5.78
C THR A 139 -15.53 -7.35 5.80
N ALA A 140 -16.68 -7.94 5.42
CA ALA A 140 -17.96 -7.25 5.48
C ALA A 140 -18.39 -7.03 6.94
N ALA A 141 -18.76 -5.80 7.28
CA ALA A 141 -19.17 -5.40 8.62
C ALA A 141 -20.41 -4.49 8.54
N GLU A 142 -21.54 -5.05 8.87
CA GLU A 142 -22.78 -4.28 9.03
C GLU A 142 -22.62 -3.26 10.18
N GLU A 143 -23.23 -2.08 10.03
CA GLU A 143 -23.12 -0.99 11.02
C GLU A 143 -21.66 -0.67 11.45
N MET A 144 -20.69 -0.80 10.52
CA MET A 144 -19.25 -0.70 10.82
C MET A 144 -18.90 0.57 11.59
N GLU A 145 -19.33 1.74 11.11
CA GLU A 145 -19.02 3.03 11.74
C GLU A 145 -19.62 3.13 13.13
N ARG A 146 -20.86 2.66 13.31
CA ARG A 146 -21.56 2.67 14.60
C ARG A 146 -20.82 1.80 15.63
N SER A 147 -20.47 0.58 15.23
CA SER A 147 -19.76 -0.36 16.08
C SER A 147 -18.37 0.17 16.45
N PHE A 148 -17.65 0.71 15.47
CA PHE A 148 -16.34 1.32 15.68
C PHE A 148 -16.41 2.52 16.63
N LEU A 149 -17.40 3.41 16.46
CA LEU A 149 -17.57 4.57 17.32
C LEU A 149 -18.04 4.24 18.75
N ALA A 150 -18.74 3.12 18.92
CA ALA A 150 -19.15 2.64 20.25
C ALA A 150 -17.97 2.08 21.06
N THR A 151 -17.02 1.43 20.40
CA THR A 151 -15.82 0.84 21.02
C THR A 151 -14.61 1.07 20.11
N PRO A 152 -14.02 2.28 20.11
CA PRO A 152 -12.88 2.57 19.24
C PRO A 152 -11.64 1.74 19.59
N TYR A 153 -10.88 1.40 18.57
CA TYR A 153 -9.60 0.69 18.68
C TYR A 153 -8.56 1.30 17.72
N PRO A 154 -7.26 1.10 17.97
CA PRO A 154 -6.22 1.57 17.04
C PRO A 154 -6.34 0.88 15.68
N VAL A 155 -6.16 1.66 14.60
CA VAL A 155 -6.28 1.17 13.21
C VAL A 155 -5.03 1.48 12.41
N GLU A 156 -4.70 0.63 11.45
CA GLU A 156 -3.56 0.82 10.56
C GLU A 156 -3.79 2.06 9.67
N LYS A 157 -4.99 2.13 9.08
CA LYS A 157 -5.34 3.16 8.10
C LYS A 157 -6.86 3.33 8.06
N LEU A 158 -7.33 4.51 7.63
CA LEU A 158 -8.72 4.75 7.22
C LEU A 158 -8.72 5.29 5.79
N ASP A 159 -9.52 4.72 4.92
CA ASP A 159 -9.78 5.26 3.59
C ASP A 159 -11.23 5.72 3.48
N PHE A 160 -11.45 6.80 2.76
CA PHE A 160 -12.77 7.35 2.49
C PHE A 160 -12.87 7.68 1.00
N TYR A 161 -13.87 7.14 0.33
CA TYR A 161 -14.18 7.43 -1.06
C TYR A 161 -15.52 8.14 -1.13
N PHE A 162 -15.54 9.35 -1.66
CA PHE A 162 -16.72 10.19 -1.69
C PHE A 162 -17.39 10.14 -3.06
N THR A 163 -18.69 10.46 -3.09
CA THR A 163 -19.45 10.53 -4.35
C THR A 163 -18.99 11.64 -5.27
N ASP A 164 -18.45 12.72 -4.71
CA ASP A 164 -17.93 13.85 -5.45
C ASP A 164 -16.89 14.68 -4.67
N ALA A 165 -16.29 15.64 -5.33
CA ALA A 165 -15.29 16.53 -4.76
C ALA A 165 -15.86 17.45 -3.65
N ALA A 166 -17.16 17.75 -3.65
CA ALA A 166 -17.78 18.62 -2.65
C ALA A 166 -17.94 17.87 -1.31
N GLU A 167 -18.36 16.59 -1.33
CA GLU A 167 -18.41 15.74 -0.14
C GLU A 167 -17.00 15.54 0.44
N ARG A 168 -16.00 15.28 -0.42
CA ARG A 168 -14.59 15.22 0.01
C ARG A 168 -14.13 16.52 0.66
N ALA A 169 -14.44 17.66 0.08
CA ALA A 169 -14.05 18.97 0.63
C ALA A 169 -14.68 19.23 2.02
N LYS A 170 -15.93 18.82 2.23
CA LYS A 170 -16.59 18.89 3.56
C LYS A 170 -15.84 18.04 4.58
N PHE A 171 -15.45 16.81 4.19
CA PHE A 171 -14.68 15.93 5.07
C PHE A 171 -13.32 16.53 5.42
N LEU A 172 -12.56 17.00 4.42
CA LEU A 172 -11.24 17.62 4.64
C LEU A 172 -11.31 18.82 5.58
N ALA A 173 -12.36 19.66 5.45
CA ALA A 173 -12.58 20.78 6.37
C ALA A 173 -12.86 20.32 7.81
N ARG A 174 -13.59 19.21 8.01
CA ARG A 174 -13.90 18.67 9.35
C ARG A 174 -12.71 18.01 10.03
N VAL A 175 -11.76 17.43 9.28
CA VAL A 175 -10.57 16.77 9.82
C VAL A 175 -9.36 17.70 9.89
N GLN A 176 -9.50 18.95 9.53
CA GLN A 176 -8.42 19.93 9.64
C GLN A 176 -7.90 20.01 11.07
N GLY A 177 -6.58 19.84 11.24
CA GLY A 177 -5.94 19.83 12.56
C GLY A 177 -6.05 18.51 13.34
N ALA A 178 -6.63 17.46 12.77
CA ALA A 178 -6.56 16.12 13.36
C ALA A 178 -5.10 15.67 13.51
N PRO A 179 -4.73 14.98 14.61
CA PRO A 179 -3.37 14.46 14.81
C PRO A 179 -3.14 13.18 13.98
N ALA A 180 -3.37 13.28 12.67
CA ALA A 180 -3.23 12.24 11.68
C ALA A 180 -2.75 12.84 10.36
N TRP A 181 -2.18 12.03 9.51
CA TRP A 181 -1.80 12.42 8.16
C TRP A 181 -2.98 12.15 7.22
N VAL A 182 -3.58 13.22 6.71
CA VAL A 182 -4.76 13.19 5.84
C VAL A 182 -4.31 13.54 4.43
N VAL A 183 -4.37 12.59 3.51
CA VAL A 183 -3.86 12.72 2.14
C VAL A 183 -5.02 12.51 1.16
N PRO A 184 -5.40 13.53 0.37
CA PRO A 184 -6.28 13.32 -0.76
C PRO A 184 -5.63 12.36 -1.75
N CYS A 185 -6.37 11.36 -2.21
CA CYS A 185 -5.92 10.40 -3.21
C CYS A 185 -7.02 10.20 -4.26
N GLU A 186 -6.60 9.79 -5.48
CA GLU A 186 -7.50 9.60 -6.61
C GLU A 186 -8.46 10.80 -6.84
N SER A 187 -9.55 10.61 -7.58
CA SER A 187 -10.47 11.70 -7.91
C SER A 187 -11.29 12.21 -6.73
N ALA A 188 -11.71 11.32 -5.83
CA ALA A 188 -12.58 11.62 -4.69
C ALA A 188 -12.21 10.88 -3.41
N GLY A 189 -11.02 10.26 -3.36
CA GLY A 189 -10.53 9.52 -2.21
C GLY A 189 -9.80 10.40 -1.18
N VAL A 190 -9.74 9.91 0.06
CA VAL A 190 -8.89 10.43 1.14
C VAL A 190 -8.35 9.25 1.92
N GLU A 191 -7.03 9.18 2.03
CA GLU A 191 -6.32 8.24 2.89
C GLU A 191 -5.92 8.93 4.20
N VAL A 192 -6.11 8.25 5.32
CA VAL A 192 -5.72 8.75 6.64
C VAL A 192 -4.82 7.75 7.32
N ASN A 193 -3.60 8.18 7.63
CA ASN A 193 -2.57 7.40 8.31
C ASN A 193 -2.17 8.07 9.64
N ALA A 194 -1.48 7.35 10.50
CA ALA A 194 -0.80 7.98 11.63
C ALA A 194 0.25 8.98 11.12
N THR A 195 0.48 10.05 11.87
CA THR A 195 1.48 11.07 11.48
C THR A 195 2.87 10.43 11.29
N GLY A 196 3.48 10.69 10.13
CA GLY A 196 4.80 10.14 9.76
C GLY A 196 4.77 8.71 9.24
N VAL A 197 3.58 8.14 8.99
CA VAL A 197 3.44 6.81 8.41
C VAL A 197 3.17 6.90 6.92
N ASP A 198 4.08 6.30 6.14
CA ASP A 198 4.05 6.19 4.69
C ASP A 198 4.85 4.94 4.24
N LYS A 199 4.92 4.66 2.94
CA LYS A 199 5.68 3.51 2.42
C LYS A 199 7.17 3.56 2.80
N GLY A 200 7.77 4.75 2.94
CA GLY A 200 9.15 4.91 3.38
C GLY A 200 9.36 4.48 4.83
N SER A 201 8.50 4.94 5.75
CA SER A 201 8.54 4.50 7.15
C SER A 201 8.32 3.00 7.30
N GLY A 202 7.45 2.40 6.45
CA GLY A 202 7.25 0.96 6.36
C GLY A 202 8.51 0.22 5.88
N LEU A 203 9.20 0.74 4.85
CA LEU A 203 10.48 0.21 4.38
C LEU A 203 11.54 0.26 5.48
N GLN A 204 11.67 1.38 6.17
CA GLN A 204 12.60 1.52 7.30
C GLN A 204 12.26 0.54 8.43
N ALA A 205 10.96 0.35 8.75
CA ALA A 205 10.53 -0.61 9.76
C ALA A 205 10.92 -2.04 9.39
N LEU A 206 10.69 -2.46 8.14
CA LEU A 206 11.10 -3.77 7.64
C LEU A 206 12.63 -3.92 7.67
N CYS A 207 13.38 -2.94 7.20
CA CYS A 207 14.84 -2.97 7.22
C CYS A 207 15.39 -3.13 8.65
N ARG A 208 14.78 -2.47 9.64
CA ARG A 208 15.12 -2.68 11.06
C ARG A 208 14.83 -4.11 11.52
N CYS A 209 13.67 -4.68 11.17
CA CYS A 209 13.31 -6.05 11.51
C CYS A 209 14.30 -7.09 10.93
N LEU A 210 14.85 -6.80 9.74
CA LEU A 210 15.78 -7.68 9.03
C LEU A 210 17.27 -7.39 9.37
N ASN A 211 17.53 -6.34 10.13
CA ASN A 211 18.90 -5.85 10.38
C ASN A 211 19.66 -5.52 9.07
N ILE A 212 18.94 -4.97 8.09
CA ILE A 212 19.47 -4.52 6.80
C ILE A 212 19.51 -2.98 6.81
N PRO A 213 20.63 -2.33 6.45
CA PRO A 213 20.63 -0.90 6.32
C PRO A 213 19.73 -0.49 5.14
N VAL A 214 18.92 0.57 5.30
CA VAL A 214 17.99 1.02 4.25
C VAL A 214 18.72 1.39 2.95
N SER A 215 20.00 1.78 3.04
CA SER A 215 20.89 2.02 1.88
C SER A 215 21.22 0.74 1.07
N ALA A 216 20.93 -0.45 1.60
CA ALA A 216 21.03 -1.71 0.86
C ALA A 216 19.66 -2.16 0.29
N ALA A 217 18.64 -1.32 0.37
CA ALA A 217 17.34 -1.54 -0.25
C ALA A 217 17.24 -0.79 -1.59
N ILE A 218 16.60 -1.42 -2.56
CA ILE A 218 16.09 -0.83 -3.78
C ILE A 218 14.61 -0.53 -3.55
N ALA A 219 14.10 0.58 -4.05
CA ALA A 219 12.66 0.85 -4.13
C ALA A 219 12.26 1.15 -5.56
N ILE A 220 11.13 0.63 -6.01
CA ILE A 220 10.58 0.89 -7.34
C ILE A 220 9.08 1.16 -7.25
N GLY A 221 8.63 2.23 -7.93
CA GLY A 221 7.25 2.69 -7.89
C GLY A 221 6.90 3.61 -9.06
N ASP A 222 5.65 4.08 -9.10
CA ASP A 222 5.14 4.89 -10.20
C ASP A 222 4.29 6.10 -9.77
N SER A 223 3.84 6.17 -8.51
CA SER A 223 2.90 7.19 -8.06
C SER A 223 3.38 7.97 -6.83
N GLU A 224 2.65 9.02 -6.45
CA GLU A 224 3.04 9.97 -5.40
C GLU A 224 3.30 9.27 -4.05
N ASN A 225 2.52 8.24 -3.69
CA ASN A 225 2.68 7.51 -2.44
C ASN A 225 3.97 6.66 -2.38
N ASP A 226 4.72 6.53 -3.49
CA ASP A 226 6.01 5.85 -3.56
C ASP A 226 7.18 6.78 -3.24
N CYS A 227 6.99 8.11 -3.38
CA CYS A 227 8.08 9.09 -3.22
C CYS A 227 8.82 8.94 -1.90
N SER A 228 8.13 8.56 -0.82
CA SER A 228 8.76 8.38 0.49
C SER A 228 9.71 7.18 0.51
N MET A 229 9.30 6.02 -0.01
CA MET A 229 10.18 4.85 -0.06
C MET A 229 11.34 5.02 -1.05
N LEU A 230 11.10 5.74 -2.16
CA LEU A 230 12.14 6.06 -3.14
C LEU A 230 13.21 6.95 -2.51
N ARG A 231 12.82 8.01 -1.78
CA ARG A 231 13.74 8.91 -1.08
C ARG A 231 14.58 8.18 -0.03
N ASP A 232 14.02 7.21 0.67
CA ASP A 232 14.67 6.53 1.80
C ASP A 232 15.55 5.36 1.35
N ALA A 233 15.28 4.75 0.20
CA ALA A 233 16.03 3.62 -0.34
C ALA A 233 17.44 4.01 -0.82
N GLY A 234 18.34 3.04 -0.83
CA GLY A 234 19.69 3.21 -1.38
C GLY A 234 19.74 3.30 -2.90
N LEU A 235 18.73 2.80 -3.60
CA LEU A 235 18.56 2.92 -5.05
C LEU A 235 17.07 3.14 -5.37
N PRO A 236 16.68 4.38 -5.67
CA PRO A 236 15.33 4.70 -6.15
C PRO A 236 15.21 4.44 -7.65
N LEU A 237 14.15 3.73 -8.05
CA LEU A 237 13.83 3.41 -9.44
C LEU A 237 12.40 3.85 -9.76
N ALA A 238 12.20 4.51 -10.89
CA ALA A 238 10.88 4.84 -11.42
C ALA A 238 10.45 3.85 -12.48
N MET A 239 9.15 3.55 -12.55
CA MET A 239 8.57 2.88 -13.70
C MET A 239 8.45 3.85 -14.88
N GLY A 240 8.44 3.34 -16.12
CA GLY A 240 8.26 4.15 -17.34
C GLY A 240 6.93 4.89 -17.38
N ASN A 241 5.87 4.30 -16.80
CA ASN A 241 4.56 4.89 -16.62
C ASN A 241 4.43 5.81 -15.39
N ALA A 242 5.52 6.00 -14.62
CA ALA A 242 5.49 6.83 -13.42
C ALA A 242 5.19 8.31 -13.73
N ILE A 243 4.63 9.01 -12.74
CA ILE A 243 4.48 10.47 -12.79
C ILE A 243 5.84 11.17 -12.80
N ASP A 244 5.89 12.40 -13.29
CA ASP A 244 7.14 13.13 -13.47
C ASP A 244 7.92 13.34 -12.16
N ASP A 245 7.24 13.57 -11.05
CA ASP A 245 7.86 13.75 -9.73
C ASP A 245 8.58 12.48 -9.26
N VAL A 246 8.02 11.30 -9.52
CA VAL A 246 8.63 10.00 -9.22
C VAL A 246 9.86 9.78 -10.11
N LYS A 247 9.76 10.09 -11.41
CA LYS A 247 10.90 9.99 -12.33
C LYS A 247 12.03 10.93 -11.92
N ALA A 248 11.70 12.15 -11.52
CA ALA A 248 12.68 13.15 -11.07
C ALA A 248 13.39 12.75 -9.75
N ALA A 249 12.70 12.01 -8.87
CA ALA A 249 13.22 11.53 -7.60
C ALA A 249 14.02 10.21 -7.72
N SER A 250 14.10 9.60 -8.92
CA SER A 250 14.71 8.29 -9.15
C SER A 250 16.04 8.37 -9.87
N GLU A 251 16.93 7.40 -9.60
CA GLU A 251 18.25 7.33 -10.26
C GLU A 251 18.15 6.74 -11.67
N TYR A 252 17.21 5.79 -11.89
CA TYR A 252 16.92 5.21 -13.21
C TYR A 252 15.44 5.13 -13.45
N VAL A 253 15.03 5.26 -14.71
CA VAL A 253 13.70 4.99 -15.20
C VAL A 253 13.72 3.63 -15.90
N MET A 254 12.92 2.69 -15.40
CA MET A 254 12.76 1.36 -15.97
C MET A 254 11.69 1.38 -17.06
N PRO A 255 11.55 0.32 -17.88
CA PRO A 255 10.37 0.13 -18.72
C PRO A 255 9.07 0.26 -17.90
N ASP A 256 7.94 0.48 -18.57
CA ASP A 256 6.64 0.55 -17.88
C ASP A 256 6.15 -0.84 -17.40
N CYS A 257 5.03 -0.85 -16.71
CA CYS A 257 4.48 -2.06 -16.09
C CYS A 257 3.99 -3.10 -17.14
N ASP A 258 3.70 -2.70 -18.36
CA ASP A 258 3.34 -3.60 -19.47
C ASP A 258 4.57 -4.15 -20.21
N HIS A 259 5.75 -3.57 -19.96
CA HIS A 259 7.03 -3.92 -20.62
C HIS A 259 8.09 -4.42 -19.61
N ASP A 260 7.65 -5.08 -18.53
CA ASP A 260 8.52 -5.82 -17.60
C ASP A 260 9.55 -4.97 -16.83
N GLY A 261 9.24 -3.73 -16.48
CA GLY A 261 10.17 -2.83 -15.77
C GLY A 261 10.69 -3.39 -14.46
N VAL A 262 9.85 -4.08 -13.68
CA VAL A 262 10.27 -4.74 -12.43
C VAL A 262 11.22 -5.90 -12.70
N ALA A 263 10.99 -6.69 -13.75
CA ALA A 263 11.91 -7.77 -14.14
C ALA A 263 13.28 -7.21 -14.45
N GLU A 264 13.36 -6.16 -15.29
CA GLU A 264 14.62 -5.51 -15.64
C GLU A 264 15.34 -4.95 -14.43
N ALA A 265 14.62 -4.31 -13.49
CA ALA A 265 15.18 -3.81 -12.26
C ALA A 265 15.83 -4.93 -11.44
N ILE A 266 15.14 -6.05 -11.24
CA ILE A 266 15.65 -7.22 -10.51
C ILE A 266 16.86 -7.82 -11.23
N GLU A 267 16.77 -8.07 -12.52
CA GLU A 267 17.84 -8.67 -13.33
C GLU A 267 19.11 -7.80 -13.28
N ARG A 268 18.96 -6.48 -13.44
CA ARG A 268 20.08 -5.53 -13.52
C ARG A 268 20.72 -5.24 -12.17
N PHE A 269 19.94 -5.07 -11.12
CA PHE A 269 20.44 -4.54 -9.85
C PHE A 269 20.53 -5.57 -8.71
N LEU A 270 19.81 -6.70 -8.78
CA LEU A 270 19.97 -7.78 -7.82
C LEU A 270 20.71 -8.97 -8.41
N LEU A 271 20.24 -9.50 -9.55
CA LEU A 271 20.76 -10.76 -10.08
C LEU A 271 22.13 -10.60 -10.75
N ALA A 272 22.48 -9.41 -11.24
CA ALA A 272 23.80 -9.11 -11.82
C ALA A 272 24.89 -8.86 -10.78
N GLN A 273 24.56 -8.73 -9.49
CA GLN A 273 25.55 -8.61 -8.41
C GLN A 273 26.38 -9.90 -8.32
N ARG A 274 27.71 -9.77 -8.22
CA ARG A 274 28.66 -10.89 -8.09
C ARG A 274 28.97 -11.18 -6.62
#